data_6b2aefd8650b4f2630a40111042b2ab2
#
_entry.id   6b2aefd8650b4f2630a40111042b2ab2
#
_cell.length_a   1.000
_cell.length_b   1.000
_cell.length_c   1.000
_cell.angle_alpha   90.00
_cell.angle_beta   90.00
_cell.angle_gamma   90.00
#
_symmetry.space_group_name_H-M   'P 1'
#
loop_
_entity.id
_entity.type
_entity.pdbx_description
1 polymer ?
#
loop_
_entity_poly.entity_id
_entity_poly.type
_entity_poly.pdbx_seq_one_letter_code
_entity_poly.pdbx_strand_id
1 'polypeptide(L)'
;VEVARARLRQLKTPPELLPELRIEERTVGYDGLTDIPVRVYWPPVVRDNLPVVVYYHGGGWSLGGLDTHDPVARAHAVGAQAIVVSVDYRLAPEHPYPAGIDDSWAALRWVGENAAELGGDPSRIAVAGDSAGGNISAVMAQLARDVGGPPLVFQLLWYPTTMADLSLPSFTENADAPILDRDVIDAF
;
A
#
# COMPACT_ATOMS: atom_id res chain seq x y z
N VAL A 1 -16.86 11.17 -1.75
CA VAL A 1 -15.39 10.94 -1.83
C VAL A 1 -14.64 12.17 -1.36
N GLU A 2 -14.80 13.36 -1.96
CA GLU A 2 -14.03 14.58 -1.64
C GLU A 2 -14.11 14.99 -0.16
N VAL A 3 -15.29 14.94 0.46
CA VAL A 3 -15.47 15.25 1.89
C VAL A 3 -14.70 14.27 2.77
N ALA A 4 -14.72 12.98 2.42
CA ALA A 4 -13.99 11.94 3.14
C ALA A 4 -12.48 12.13 3.00
N ARG A 5 -11.98 12.43 1.80
CA ARG A 5 -10.57 12.75 1.55
C ARG A 5 -10.11 13.97 2.35
N ALA A 6 -10.94 15.02 2.40
CA ALA A 6 -10.62 16.22 3.18
C ALA A 6 -10.54 15.94 4.68
N ARG A 7 -11.42 15.09 5.21
CA ARG A 7 -11.38 14.65 6.62
C ARG A 7 -10.13 13.83 6.93
N LEU A 8 -9.78 12.87 6.07
CA LEU A 8 -8.57 12.06 6.25
C LEU A 8 -7.31 12.90 6.28
N ARG A 9 -7.20 13.90 5.40
CA ARG A 9 -6.05 14.82 5.37
C ARG A 9 -5.90 15.65 6.67
N GLN A 10 -6.94 15.79 7.46
CA GLN A 10 -6.89 16.46 8.77
C GLN A 10 -6.42 15.56 9.91
N LEU A 11 -6.51 14.23 9.74
CA LEU A 11 -6.06 13.25 10.72
C LEU A 11 -4.55 13.03 10.57
N LYS A 12 -3.78 14.00 11.12
CA LYS A 12 -2.31 13.90 11.11
C LYS A 12 -1.80 13.42 12.47
N THR A 13 -0.92 12.44 12.43
CA THR A 13 -0.16 12.07 13.64
C THR A 13 0.82 13.19 13.95
N PRO A 14 0.88 13.67 15.20
CA PRO A 14 1.85 14.67 15.61
C PRO A 14 3.28 14.21 15.26
N PRO A 15 4.11 15.08 14.64
CA PRO A 15 5.46 14.71 14.20
C PRO A 15 6.34 14.12 15.30
N GLU A 16 6.19 14.61 16.55
CA GLU A 16 6.94 14.14 17.72
C GLU A 16 6.63 12.69 18.12
N LEU A 17 5.53 12.12 17.62
CA LEU A 17 5.17 10.71 17.84
C LEU A 17 5.66 9.79 16.73
N LEU A 18 6.23 10.35 15.67
CA LEU A 18 6.72 9.59 14.53
C LEU A 18 8.22 9.27 14.68
N PRO A 19 8.66 8.05 14.38
CA PRO A 19 10.07 7.75 14.32
C PRO A 19 10.79 8.63 13.29
N GLU A 20 11.96 9.17 13.65
CA GLU A 20 12.83 9.83 12.68
C GLU A 20 13.47 8.77 11.78
N LEU A 21 13.23 8.88 10.47
CA LEU A 21 13.74 7.99 9.45
C LEU A 21 14.31 8.79 8.28
N ARG A 22 15.24 8.20 7.56
CA ARG A 22 15.53 8.67 6.21
C ARG A 22 14.32 8.37 5.33
N ILE A 23 13.81 9.40 4.66
CA ILE A 23 12.63 9.32 3.78
C ILE A 23 12.96 10.05 2.49
N GLU A 24 12.58 9.45 1.36
CA GLU A 24 12.69 10.09 0.04
C GLU A 24 11.39 9.87 -0.73
N GLU A 25 10.93 10.94 -1.38
CA GLU A 25 9.87 10.83 -2.39
C GLU A 25 10.49 10.57 -3.75
N ARG A 26 9.92 9.66 -4.50
CA ARG A 26 10.34 9.31 -5.84
C ARG A 26 9.13 9.16 -6.75
N THR A 27 9.38 9.31 -8.03
CA THR A 27 8.44 8.94 -9.08
C THR A 27 9.03 7.74 -9.81
N VAL A 28 8.25 6.68 -9.93
CA VAL A 28 8.69 5.43 -10.53
C VAL A 28 7.81 5.03 -11.71
N GLY A 29 8.28 4.11 -12.51
CA GLY A 29 7.52 3.59 -13.63
C GLY A 29 8.08 2.26 -14.11
N TYR A 30 7.24 1.51 -14.83
CA TYR A 30 7.58 0.23 -15.43
C TYR A 30 6.70 -0.03 -16.65
N ASP A 31 7.30 -0.52 -17.73
CA ASP A 31 6.61 -0.97 -18.95
C ASP A 31 5.59 0.05 -19.53
N GLY A 32 6.03 1.31 -19.62
CA GLY A 32 5.22 2.40 -20.21
C GLY A 32 4.27 3.08 -19.23
N LEU A 33 4.06 2.57 -18.02
CA LEU A 33 3.47 3.29 -16.90
C LEU A 33 4.55 4.10 -16.20
N THR A 34 4.37 5.39 -16.15
CA THR A 34 5.31 6.35 -15.54
C THR A 34 4.58 7.23 -14.54
N ASP A 35 5.36 8.00 -13.79
CA ASP A 35 4.86 9.02 -12.87
C ASP A 35 4.02 8.46 -11.70
N ILE A 36 4.35 7.26 -11.23
CA ILE A 36 3.74 6.68 -10.03
C ILE A 36 4.51 7.21 -8.82
N PRO A 37 3.90 8.06 -7.97
CA PRO A 37 4.57 8.55 -6.78
C PRO A 37 4.76 7.43 -5.77
N VAL A 38 5.95 7.39 -5.17
CA VAL A 38 6.25 6.49 -4.05
C VAL A 38 7.02 7.24 -2.98
N ARG A 39 6.88 6.81 -1.74
CA ARG A 39 7.69 7.29 -0.64
C ARG A 39 8.47 6.12 -0.06
N VAL A 40 9.81 6.28 -0.02
CA VAL A 40 10.73 5.25 0.46
C VAL A 40 11.18 5.61 1.86
N TYR A 41 11.11 4.64 2.76
CA TYR A 41 11.49 4.76 4.16
C TYR A 41 12.61 3.79 4.47
N TRP A 42 13.71 4.27 5.06
CA TRP A 42 14.78 3.41 5.52
C TRP A 42 14.72 3.25 7.03
N PRO A 43 14.84 2.01 7.56
CA PRO A 43 14.87 1.79 9.01
C PRO A 43 16.10 2.45 9.63
N PRO A 44 16.08 2.78 10.93
CA PRO A 44 17.19 3.42 11.63
C PRO A 44 18.29 2.40 11.97
N VAL A 45 18.68 1.59 11.00
CA VAL A 45 19.74 0.57 11.14
C VAL A 45 20.76 0.73 10.02
N VAL A 46 22.02 0.58 10.34
CA VAL A 46 23.12 0.64 9.35
C VAL A 46 23.53 -0.79 9.01
N ARG A 47 22.95 -1.33 7.95
CA ARG A 47 23.35 -2.62 7.37
C ARG A 47 22.92 -2.68 5.90
N ASP A 48 23.64 -3.47 5.12
CA ASP A 48 23.33 -3.74 3.73
C ASP A 48 22.31 -4.88 3.59
N ASN A 49 21.77 -5.02 2.40
CA ASN A 49 20.84 -6.09 2.01
C ASN A 49 19.61 -6.18 2.95
N LEU A 50 18.97 -5.05 3.20
CA LEU A 50 17.75 -4.99 4.00
C LEU A 50 16.58 -5.71 3.27
N PRO A 51 15.63 -6.33 3.99
CA PRO A 51 14.36 -6.71 3.37
C PRO A 51 13.67 -5.49 2.79
N VAL A 52 12.85 -5.69 1.74
CA VAL A 52 12.06 -4.62 1.14
C VAL A 52 10.58 -4.95 1.25
N VAL A 53 9.78 -4.01 1.72
CA VAL A 53 8.32 -4.13 1.80
C VAL A 53 7.70 -3.13 0.84
N VAL A 54 6.92 -3.59 -0.12
CA VAL A 54 6.07 -2.72 -0.93
C VAL A 54 4.72 -2.62 -0.22
N TYR A 55 4.37 -1.40 0.18
CA TYR A 55 3.18 -1.13 0.97
C TYR A 55 2.11 -0.41 0.15
N TYR A 56 0.90 -0.96 0.16
CA TYR A 56 -0.30 -0.41 -0.46
C TYR A 56 -1.28 0.01 0.61
N HIS A 57 -1.66 1.27 0.61
CA HIS A 57 -2.57 1.84 1.61
C HIS A 57 -4.02 1.39 1.42
N GLY A 58 -4.79 1.40 2.51
CA GLY A 58 -6.23 1.20 2.47
C GLY A 58 -7.01 2.43 2.03
N GLY A 59 -8.34 2.33 2.05
CA GLY A 59 -9.25 3.43 1.72
C GLY A 59 -10.21 3.13 0.58
N GLY A 60 -10.64 1.87 0.40
CA GLY A 60 -11.66 1.48 -0.58
C GLY A 60 -11.30 1.90 -2.00
N TRP A 61 -10.03 1.83 -2.38
CA TRP A 61 -9.49 2.24 -3.70
C TRP A 61 -9.83 3.69 -4.10
N SER A 62 -10.46 4.46 -3.21
CA SER A 62 -10.96 5.82 -3.46
C SER A 62 -10.40 6.86 -2.51
N LEU A 63 -9.83 6.44 -1.40
CA LEU A 63 -9.31 7.29 -0.32
C LEU A 63 -7.88 6.88 0.02
N GLY A 64 -7.22 7.71 0.83
CA GLY A 64 -5.87 7.43 1.31
C GLY A 64 -4.79 8.06 0.45
N GLY A 65 -3.53 7.71 0.76
CA GLY A 65 -2.34 8.20 0.09
C GLY A 65 -1.12 8.20 1.01
N LEU A 66 0.01 8.66 0.53
CA LEU A 66 1.30 8.66 1.24
C LEU A 66 1.22 9.34 2.60
N ASP A 67 0.55 10.50 2.69
CA ASP A 67 0.49 11.28 3.93
C ASP A 67 -0.43 10.66 4.99
N THR A 68 -1.53 10.05 4.56
CA THR A 68 -2.50 9.46 5.50
C THR A 68 -1.98 8.16 6.10
N HIS A 69 -1.08 7.46 5.41
CA HIS A 69 -0.50 6.19 5.85
C HIS A 69 0.99 6.29 6.20
N ASP A 70 1.55 7.52 6.25
CA ASP A 70 2.93 7.76 6.69
C ASP A 70 3.27 7.11 8.05
N PRO A 71 2.41 7.21 9.10
CA PRO A 71 2.68 6.57 10.37
C PRO A 71 2.78 5.03 10.27
N VAL A 72 1.95 4.44 9.44
CA VAL A 72 1.92 2.97 9.24
C VAL A 72 3.18 2.52 8.50
N ALA A 73 3.56 3.23 7.42
CA ALA A 73 4.77 2.93 6.66
C ALA A 73 6.03 3.04 7.54
N ARG A 74 6.14 4.08 8.38
CA ARG A 74 7.22 4.23 9.36
C ARG A 74 7.25 3.09 10.37
N ALA A 75 6.09 2.70 10.91
CA ALA A 75 5.99 1.59 11.85
C ALA A 75 6.47 0.28 11.23
N HIS A 76 6.13 0.02 9.97
CA HIS A 76 6.63 -1.14 9.24
C HIS A 76 8.15 -1.07 9.03
N ALA A 77 8.70 0.09 8.65
CA ALA A 77 10.14 0.24 8.45
C ALA A 77 10.92 -0.05 9.74
N VAL A 78 10.47 0.49 10.87
CA VAL A 78 11.11 0.26 12.18
C VAL A 78 10.90 -1.16 12.66
N GLY A 79 9.65 -1.63 12.67
CA GLY A 79 9.29 -2.92 13.25
C GLY A 79 9.86 -4.12 12.50
N ALA A 80 9.88 -4.08 11.18
CA ALA A 80 10.45 -5.13 10.34
C ALA A 80 11.95 -4.94 10.07
N GLN A 81 12.53 -3.79 10.44
CA GLN A 81 13.88 -3.39 10.02
C GLN A 81 14.08 -3.54 8.52
N ALA A 82 13.13 -3.06 7.74
CA ALA A 82 13.04 -3.19 6.30
C ALA A 82 12.96 -1.83 5.61
N ILE A 83 13.40 -1.75 4.37
CA ILE A 83 13.07 -0.63 3.51
C ILE A 83 11.59 -0.75 3.15
N VAL A 84 10.80 0.33 3.33
CA VAL A 84 9.39 0.34 2.93
C VAL A 84 9.22 1.27 1.75
N VAL A 85 8.59 0.78 0.69
CA VAL A 85 8.19 1.56 -0.48
C VAL A 85 6.67 1.68 -0.45
N SER A 86 6.15 2.82 0.01
CA SER A 86 4.72 3.12 0.03
C SER A 86 4.31 3.67 -1.33
N VAL A 87 3.26 3.11 -1.92
CA VAL A 87 2.83 3.40 -3.29
C VAL A 87 1.59 4.28 -3.26
N ASP A 88 1.64 5.42 -4.00
CA ASP A 88 0.50 6.31 -4.20
C ASP A 88 -0.21 5.95 -5.52
N TYR A 89 -0.86 4.80 -5.51
CA TYR A 89 -1.56 4.30 -6.69
C TYR A 89 -2.79 5.16 -7.01
N ARG A 90 -3.16 5.29 -8.28
CA ARG A 90 -4.32 6.07 -8.74
C ARG A 90 -5.62 5.55 -8.17
N LEU A 91 -6.48 6.50 -7.76
CA LEU A 91 -7.72 6.23 -7.03
C LEU A 91 -8.96 6.46 -7.90
N ALA A 92 -10.01 5.69 -7.62
CA ALA A 92 -11.34 5.95 -8.10
C ALA A 92 -11.96 7.16 -7.35
N PRO A 93 -12.94 7.86 -7.93
CA PRO A 93 -13.54 7.63 -9.26
C PRO A 93 -12.74 8.23 -10.42
N GLU A 94 -11.73 9.05 -10.18
CA GLU A 94 -10.96 9.73 -11.23
C GLU A 94 -10.24 8.74 -12.12
N HIS A 95 -9.77 7.65 -11.53
CA HIS A 95 -9.07 6.56 -12.20
C HIS A 95 -9.67 5.21 -11.75
N PRO A 96 -10.76 4.78 -12.40
CA PRO A 96 -11.40 3.53 -12.04
C PRO A 96 -10.51 2.31 -12.32
N TYR A 97 -10.92 1.17 -11.80
CA TYR A 97 -10.29 -0.13 -12.12
C TYR A 97 -10.05 -0.26 -13.64
N PRO A 98 -8.87 -0.73 -14.09
CA PRO A 98 -7.79 -1.33 -13.28
C PRO A 98 -6.64 -0.37 -12.90
N ALA A 99 -6.77 0.94 -13.05
CA ALA A 99 -5.67 1.91 -12.94
C ALA A 99 -4.81 1.74 -11.67
N GLY A 100 -5.44 1.60 -10.49
CA GLY A 100 -4.70 1.40 -9.23
C GLY A 100 -3.96 0.06 -9.17
N ILE A 101 -4.47 -0.99 -9.82
CA ILE A 101 -3.81 -2.30 -9.94
C ILE A 101 -2.60 -2.21 -10.86
N ASP A 102 -2.76 -1.52 -12.00
CA ASP A 102 -1.66 -1.35 -12.97
C ASP A 102 -0.50 -0.56 -12.34
N ASP A 103 -0.79 0.53 -11.62
CA ASP A 103 0.21 1.30 -10.89
C ASP A 103 0.90 0.47 -9.81
N SER A 104 0.12 -0.29 -9.06
CA SER A 104 0.63 -1.17 -7.99
C SER A 104 1.56 -2.24 -8.55
N TRP A 105 1.20 -2.82 -9.69
CA TRP A 105 2.03 -3.80 -10.39
C TRP A 105 3.31 -3.18 -10.92
N ALA A 106 3.21 -2.02 -11.58
CA ALA A 106 4.37 -1.32 -12.11
C ALA A 106 5.35 -0.93 -10.98
N ALA A 107 4.84 -0.44 -9.83
CA ALA A 107 5.66 -0.13 -8.67
C ALA A 107 6.36 -1.37 -8.10
N LEU A 108 5.66 -2.51 -8.00
CA LEU A 108 6.25 -3.77 -7.54
C LEU A 108 7.37 -4.24 -8.49
N ARG A 109 7.15 -4.18 -9.80
CA ARG A 109 8.16 -4.53 -10.81
C ARG A 109 9.38 -3.63 -10.70
N TRP A 110 9.16 -2.32 -10.59
CA TRP A 110 10.25 -1.38 -10.37
C TRP A 110 11.05 -1.69 -9.11
N VAL A 111 10.39 -2.00 -7.99
CA VAL A 111 11.08 -2.41 -6.76
C VAL A 111 11.92 -3.66 -7.00
N GLY A 112 11.39 -4.66 -7.71
CA GLY A 112 12.12 -5.87 -8.05
C GLY A 112 13.44 -5.61 -8.77
N GLU A 113 13.46 -4.63 -9.67
CA GLU A 113 14.64 -4.26 -10.46
C GLU A 113 15.60 -3.32 -9.70
N ASN A 114 15.08 -2.49 -8.78
CA ASN A 114 15.83 -1.42 -8.14
C ASN A 114 16.09 -1.64 -6.64
N ALA A 115 15.68 -2.78 -6.07
CA ALA A 115 15.86 -3.06 -4.64
C ALA A 115 17.31 -2.90 -4.16
N ALA A 116 18.28 -3.38 -4.95
CA ALA A 116 19.70 -3.29 -4.63
C ALA A 116 20.20 -1.83 -4.57
N GLU A 117 19.71 -0.96 -5.46
CA GLU A 117 20.06 0.46 -5.46
C GLU A 117 19.52 1.19 -4.23
N LEU A 118 18.41 0.70 -3.65
CA LEU A 118 17.87 1.19 -2.40
C LEU A 118 18.64 0.70 -1.17
N GLY A 119 19.59 -0.23 -1.33
CA GLY A 119 20.27 -0.93 -0.24
C GLY A 119 19.52 -2.17 0.26
N GLY A 120 18.53 -2.61 -0.50
CA GLY A 120 17.69 -3.77 -0.22
C GLY A 120 18.20 -5.05 -0.90
N ASP A 121 17.62 -6.17 -0.48
CA ASP A 121 17.88 -7.49 -1.05
C ASP A 121 16.73 -7.87 -2.00
N PRO A 122 16.97 -7.96 -3.32
CA PRO A 122 15.93 -8.29 -4.29
C PRO A 122 15.35 -9.71 -4.12
N SER A 123 16.00 -10.57 -3.34
CA SER A 123 15.50 -11.89 -2.99
C SER A 123 14.60 -11.90 -1.75
N ARG A 124 14.47 -10.77 -1.07
CA ARG A 124 13.68 -10.62 0.17
C ARG A 124 12.67 -9.49 0.06
N ILE A 125 11.83 -9.56 -0.96
CA ILE A 125 10.74 -8.61 -1.17
C ILE A 125 9.46 -9.18 -0.57
N ALA A 126 8.73 -8.36 0.16
CA ALA A 126 7.40 -8.64 0.68
C ALA A 126 6.41 -7.58 0.19
N VAL A 127 5.13 -7.94 0.18
CA VAL A 127 4.03 -6.98 -0.02
C VAL A 127 3.22 -6.85 1.27
N ALA A 128 2.72 -5.66 1.54
CA ALA A 128 1.90 -5.39 2.71
C ALA A 128 0.81 -4.37 2.39
N GLY A 129 -0.31 -4.47 3.09
CA GLY A 129 -1.37 -3.47 2.97
C GLY A 129 -2.54 -3.75 3.89
N ASP A 130 -3.36 -2.74 4.08
CA ASP A 130 -4.55 -2.78 4.90
C ASP A 130 -5.82 -2.61 4.04
N SER A 131 -6.90 -3.30 4.39
CA SER A 131 -8.21 -3.18 3.71
C SER A 131 -8.09 -3.36 2.18
N ALA A 132 -8.42 -2.35 1.37
CA ALA A 132 -8.20 -2.31 -0.08
C ALA A 132 -6.73 -2.53 -0.45
N GLY A 133 -5.78 -1.99 0.32
CA GLY A 133 -4.34 -2.23 0.13
C GLY A 133 -3.94 -3.68 0.44
N GLY A 134 -4.61 -4.31 1.40
CA GLY A 134 -4.47 -5.74 1.66
C GLY A 134 -4.97 -6.59 0.48
N ASN A 135 -6.09 -6.19 -0.14
CA ASN A 135 -6.56 -6.80 -1.38
C ASN A 135 -5.53 -6.65 -2.51
N ILE A 136 -5.04 -5.42 -2.74
CA ILE A 136 -4.00 -5.14 -3.74
C ILE A 136 -2.78 -6.03 -3.49
N SER A 137 -2.30 -6.12 -2.24
CA SER A 137 -1.15 -6.97 -1.88
C SER A 137 -1.36 -8.44 -2.26
N ALA A 138 -2.56 -8.97 -2.01
CA ALA A 138 -2.90 -10.34 -2.40
C ALA A 138 -2.92 -10.51 -3.94
N VAL A 139 -3.47 -9.54 -4.67
CA VAL A 139 -3.47 -9.52 -6.14
C VAL A 139 -2.04 -9.46 -6.68
N MET A 140 -1.19 -8.61 -6.11
CA MET A 140 0.22 -8.50 -6.50
C MET A 140 0.99 -9.81 -6.30
N ALA A 141 0.72 -10.50 -5.19
CA ALA A 141 1.34 -11.80 -4.93
C ALA A 141 0.90 -12.87 -5.95
N GLN A 142 -0.37 -12.86 -6.36
CA GLN A 142 -0.87 -13.75 -7.41
C GLN A 142 -0.27 -13.41 -8.77
N LEU A 143 -0.25 -12.14 -9.16
CA LEU A 143 0.36 -11.69 -10.42
C LEU A 143 1.85 -12.06 -10.47
N ALA A 144 2.60 -11.80 -9.39
CA ALA A 144 4.03 -12.14 -9.33
C ALA A 144 4.28 -13.63 -9.57
N ARG A 145 3.41 -14.50 -9.05
CA ARG A 145 3.46 -15.94 -9.26
C ARG A 145 3.07 -16.33 -10.69
N ASP A 146 1.99 -15.76 -11.24
CA ASP A 146 1.32 -16.28 -12.44
C ASP A 146 1.92 -15.72 -13.73
N VAL A 147 2.39 -14.46 -13.72
CA VAL A 147 2.95 -13.82 -14.92
C VAL A 147 4.47 -13.54 -14.83
N GLY A 148 5.12 -13.99 -13.76
CA GLY A 148 6.57 -13.85 -13.60
C GLY A 148 6.98 -12.44 -13.12
N GLY A 149 6.70 -12.14 -11.87
CA GLY A 149 7.13 -10.92 -11.17
C GLY A 149 8.39 -11.15 -10.32
N PRO A 150 8.76 -10.15 -9.49
CA PRO A 150 9.82 -10.34 -8.50
C PRO A 150 9.42 -11.44 -7.49
N PRO A 151 10.38 -12.22 -7.00
CA PRO A 151 10.10 -13.24 -6.00
C PRO A 151 9.62 -12.58 -4.71
N LEU A 152 8.42 -12.97 -4.22
CA LEU A 152 7.88 -12.49 -2.96
C LEU A 152 8.06 -13.56 -1.89
N VAL A 153 8.66 -13.19 -0.77
CA VAL A 153 8.91 -14.10 0.36
C VAL A 153 7.83 -14.04 1.42
N PHE A 154 7.03 -12.97 1.44
CA PHE A 154 5.99 -12.77 2.43
C PHE A 154 4.90 -11.81 1.92
N GLN A 155 3.67 -11.98 2.43
CA GLN A 155 2.59 -11.02 2.28
C GLN A 155 1.93 -10.76 3.65
N LEU A 156 1.76 -9.50 4.00
CA LEU A 156 1.09 -9.05 5.21
C LEU A 156 -0.24 -8.39 4.83
N LEU A 157 -1.34 -9.05 5.14
CA LEU A 157 -2.68 -8.64 4.76
C LEU A 157 -3.48 -8.23 6.02
N TRP A 158 -3.53 -6.93 6.30
CA TRP A 158 -4.34 -6.41 7.39
C TRP A 158 -5.80 -6.30 6.94
N TYR A 159 -6.69 -7.08 7.57
CA TYR A 159 -8.15 -7.08 7.30
C TYR A 159 -8.49 -6.86 5.80
N PRO A 160 -7.93 -7.66 4.89
CA PRO A 160 -8.06 -7.42 3.46
C PRO A 160 -9.51 -7.58 2.99
N THR A 161 -9.90 -6.78 1.99
CA THR A 161 -11.15 -7.04 1.27
C THR A 161 -10.92 -8.22 0.34
N THR A 162 -11.51 -9.37 0.66
CA THR A 162 -11.25 -10.64 -0.07
C THR A 162 -12.37 -11.05 -1.00
N MET A 163 -13.56 -10.49 -0.82
CA MET A 163 -14.70 -10.78 -1.69
C MET A 163 -15.73 -9.64 -1.64
N ALA A 164 -16.52 -9.54 -2.69
CA ALA A 164 -17.59 -8.55 -2.84
C ALA A 164 -18.99 -9.18 -2.76
N ASP A 165 -19.15 -10.25 -1.98
CA ASP A 165 -20.48 -10.86 -1.78
C ASP A 165 -21.20 -10.17 -0.62
N LEU A 166 -22.01 -9.17 -0.95
CA LEU A 166 -22.79 -8.39 0.00
C LEU A 166 -23.99 -9.14 0.62
N SER A 167 -24.22 -10.39 0.21
CA SER A 167 -25.28 -11.26 0.78
C SER A 167 -24.85 -11.95 2.08
N LEU A 168 -23.58 -11.89 2.44
CA LEU A 168 -23.07 -12.49 3.66
C LEU A 168 -23.70 -11.87 4.91
N PRO A 169 -24.03 -12.67 5.95
CA PRO A 169 -24.67 -12.18 7.17
C PRO A 169 -23.96 -11.01 7.82
N SER A 170 -22.61 -10.99 7.78
CA SER A 170 -21.79 -9.92 8.35
C SER A 170 -22.08 -8.53 7.79
N PHE A 171 -22.52 -8.42 6.54
CA PHE A 171 -22.91 -7.12 5.95
C PHE A 171 -24.24 -6.59 6.50
N THR A 172 -25.12 -7.49 6.95
CA THR A 172 -26.36 -7.11 7.64
C THR A 172 -26.12 -6.82 9.12
N GLU A 173 -25.31 -7.66 9.77
CA GLU A 173 -24.99 -7.53 11.20
C GLU A 173 -24.22 -6.25 11.50
N ASN A 174 -23.39 -5.77 10.56
CA ASN A 174 -22.55 -4.59 10.71
C ASN A 174 -22.98 -3.42 9.80
N ALA A 175 -24.25 -3.39 9.38
CA ALA A 175 -24.76 -2.35 8.48
C ALA A 175 -24.59 -0.91 9.03
N ASP A 176 -24.61 -0.75 10.35
CA ASP A 176 -24.46 0.52 11.06
C ASP A 176 -23.05 0.66 11.72
N ALA A 177 -22.02 0.01 11.18
CA ALA A 177 -20.69 0.07 11.75
C ALA A 177 -20.10 1.51 11.73
N PRO A 178 -19.35 1.94 12.75
CA PRO A 178 -18.94 3.34 12.89
C PRO A 178 -18.06 3.91 11.78
N ILE A 179 -17.33 3.06 11.04
CA ILE A 179 -16.36 3.50 10.03
C ILE A 179 -16.74 2.98 8.65
N LEU A 180 -17.22 1.75 8.58
CA LEU A 180 -17.53 1.05 7.34
C LEU A 180 -18.97 0.54 7.43
N ASP A 181 -19.91 1.47 7.37
CA ASP A 181 -21.34 1.18 7.29
C ASP A 181 -21.77 0.74 5.88
N ARG A 182 -23.02 0.40 5.73
CA ARG A 182 -23.56 -0.08 4.46
C ARG A 182 -23.47 0.97 3.35
N ASP A 183 -23.74 2.23 3.65
CA ASP A 183 -23.70 3.31 2.65
C ASP A 183 -22.28 3.56 2.15
N VAL A 184 -21.29 3.45 3.04
CA VAL A 184 -19.87 3.57 2.68
C VAL A 184 -19.44 2.38 1.82
N ILE A 185 -19.87 1.16 2.15
CA ILE A 185 -19.55 -0.05 1.36
C ILE A 185 -20.17 0.05 -0.05
N ASP A 186 -21.42 0.49 -0.15
CA ASP A 186 -22.12 0.62 -1.43
C ASP A 186 -21.54 1.76 -2.31
N ALA A 187 -20.74 2.65 -1.72
CA ALA A 187 -20.07 3.76 -2.43
C ALA A 187 -18.67 3.39 -3.00
N PHE A 188 -18.11 2.24 -2.63
CA PHE A 188 -16.84 1.71 -3.15
C PHE A 188 -17.05 0.68 -4.24
#